data_5bbcbe60a3b6ceaa7348d882af450526
#
_entry.id   5bbcbe60a3b6ceaa7348d882af450526
#
_cell.length_a   1.000
_cell.length_b   1.000
_cell.length_c   1.000
_cell.angle_alpha   90.00
_cell.angle_beta   90.00
_cell.angle_gamma   90.00
#
_symmetry.space_group_name_H-M   'P 1'
#
loop_
_entity.id
_entity.type
_entity.pdbx_description
1 polymer ?
#
loop_
_entity_poly.entity_id
_entity_poly.type
_entity_poly.pdbx_seq_one_letter_code
_entity_poly.pdbx_strand_id
1 'polypeptide(L)'
;SEDDITAIAAVDGVEAVQPVKYQDVEAQWQGQSETAVVRLQQLPADPGADTAENMDRLGLLSGRMPEAPDECVVHVMGYGDPVEPGTVLTLPEDTEHVSRRQFTVVGTVQDPQHFSTDKESSTAGDGQLDDIVFLPEGSLTMDYYTACYLKVKNAGLYDNYSDEYQATVDDTAARVKAISGAQCTARRAELIEDASAELADARAEYNDKKAEADRQFAEAEQQLADAQAQLNSAKAQLDAGEAELAASKKALPDTMQGGADELVSGEQQLLEFEDQLQQIEMLVNLKKVADPL
;
A
#
# COMPACT_ATOMS: atom_id res chain seq x y z
N SER A 1 -6.36 17.55 3.02
CA SER A 1 -5.74 17.84 1.71
C SER A 1 -5.18 19.26 1.67
N GLU A 2 -4.38 19.58 0.68
CA GLU A 2 -3.90 20.96 0.43
C GLU A 2 -5.06 21.92 0.14
N ASP A 3 -6.11 21.45 -0.53
CA ASP A 3 -7.32 22.23 -0.81
C ASP A 3 -8.07 22.60 0.48
N ASP A 4 -8.11 21.70 1.47
CA ASP A 4 -8.69 21.99 2.76
C ASP A 4 -7.89 23.08 3.51
N ILE A 5 -6.54 22.99 3.49
CA ILE A 5 -5.66 24.00 4.08
C ILE A 5 -5.88 25.37 3.41
N THR A 6 -5.96 25.38 2.09
CA THR A 6 -6.24 26.59 1.31
C THR A 6 -7.62 27.18 1.66
N ALA A 7 -8.64 26.33 1.75
CA ALA A 7 -9.99 26.76 2.12
C ALA A 7 -10.06 27.32 3.55
N ILE A 8 -9.37 26.69 4.50
CA ILE A 8 -9.29 27.17 5.90
C ILE A 8 -8.54 28.49 5.97
N ALA A 9 -7.43 28.64 5.27
CA ALA A 9 -6.64 29.89 5.22
C ALA A 9 -7.44 31.07 4.64
N ALA A 10 -8.40 30.78 3.76
CA ALA A 10 -9.28 31.80 3.18
C ALA A 10 -10.45 32.25 4.11
N VAL A 11 -10.66 31.57 5.25
CA VAL A 11 -11.72 31.93 6.20
C VAL A 11 -11.40 33.26 6.87
N ASP A 12 -12.39 34.17 6.88
CA ASP A 12 -12.21 35.44 7.59
C ASP A 12 -12.00 35.19 9.10
N GLY A 13 -11.00 35.83 9.68
CA GLY A 13 -10.55 35.61 11.05
C GLY A 13 -9.34 34.68 11.18
N VAL A 14 -9.00 33.91 10.16
CA VAL A 14 -7.77 33.10 10.14
C VAL A 14 -6.59 33.97 9.68
N GLU A 15 -5.52 34.04 10.47
CA GLU A 15 -4.27 34.76 10.14
C GLU A 15 -3.29 33.82 9.44
N ALA A 16 -3.10 32.61 10.00
CA ALA A 16 -2.22 31.58 9.44
C ALA A 16 -2.73 30.18 9.76
N VAL A 17 -2.30 29.20 8.98
CA VAL A 17 -2.61 27.78 9.16
C VAL A 17 -1.31 26.99 9.13
N GLN A 18 -1.09 26.15 10.14
CA GLN A 18 0.00 25.18 10.16
C GLN A 18 -0.60 23.77 10.02
N PRO A 19 -0.45 23.11 8.87
CA PRO A 19 -0.85 21.72 8.70
C PRO A 19 0.10 20.79 9.47
N VAL A 20 -0.44 19.75 10.08
CA VAL A 20 0.32 18.80 10.89
C VAL A 20 -0.03 17.37 10.49
N LYS A 21 1.01 16.55 10.35
CA LYS A 21 0.89 15.10 10.23
C LYS A 21 1.36 14.47 11.53
N TYR A 22 0.49 13.68 12.13
CA TYR A 22 0.85 12.83 13.27
C TYR A 22 0.07 11.52 13.22
N GLN A 23 0.58 10.52 13.91
CA GLN A 23 -0.12 9.29 14.24
C GLN A 23 0.35 8.75 15.58
N ASP A 24 -0.56 8.13 16.31
CA ASP A 24 -0.27 7.46 17.57
C ASP A 24 -0.04 5.96 17.28
N VAL A 25 1.05 5.41 17.82
CA VAL A 25 1.47 4.03 17.62
C VAL A 25 1.96 3.42 18.92
N GLU A 26 1.85 2.11 19.06
CA GLU A 26 2.63 1.38 20.05
C GLU A 26 4.07 1.22 19.54
N ALA A 27 5.04 1.52 20.37
CA ALA A 27 6.45 1.49 20.00
C ALA A 27 7.31 0.95 21.14
N GLN A 28 8.53 0.52 20.80
CA GLN A 28 9.48 -0.03 21.77
C GLN A 28 10.68 0.88 21.91
N TRP A 29 10.92 1.36 23.11
CA TRP A 29 12.16 2.03 23.44
C TRP A 29 13.28 1.01 23.72
N GLN A 30 14.47 1.29 23.23
CA GLN A 30 15.64 0.46 23.49
C GLN A 30 15.91 0.34 25.00
N GLY A 31 16.00 -0.89 25.49
CA GLY A 31 16.28 -1.18 26.90
C GLY A 31 15.04 -1.23 27.80
N GLN A 32 13.87 -0.90 27.29
CA GLN A 32 12.60 -1.09 28.02
C GLN A 32 11.94 -2.38 27.60
N SER A 33 11.21 -3.03 28.51
CA SER A 33 10.50 -4.29 28.27
C SER A 33 9.04 -4.08 27.86
N GLU A 34 8.49 -2.93 28.18
CA GLU A 34 7.10 -2.56 27.89
C GLU A 34 7.03 -1.70 26.63
N THR A 35 5.95 -1.81 25.88
CA THR A 35 5.65 -0.91 24.78
C THR A 35 5.11 0.41 25.31
N ALA A 36 5.48 1.51 24.66
CA ALA A 36 4.94 2.84 24.94
C ALA A 36 3.97 3.26 23.83
N VAL A 37 2.93 3.99 24.17
CA VAL A 37 2.07 4.68 23.20
C VAL A 37 2.72 6.01 22.84
N VAL A 38 3.17 6.12 21.60
CA VAL A 38 3.97 7.24 21.13
C VAL A 38 3.24 7.98 20.02
N ARG A 39 3.13 9.29 20.14
CA ARG A 39 2.72 10.17 19.04
C ARG A 39 3.93 10.48 18.17
N LEU A 40 3.89 10.01 16.93
CA LEU A 40 4.84 10.40 15.90
C LEU A 40 4.30 11.65 15.20
N GLN A 41 4.98 12.78 15.35
CA GLN A 41 4.60 14.04 14.70
C GLN A 41 5.72 14.48 13.75
N GLN A 42 5.32 14.84 12.52
CA GLN A 42 6.28 15.32 11.53
C GLN A 42 6.60 16.80 11.74
N LEU A 43 7.89 17.12 11.76
CA LEU A 43 8.38 18.49 11.73
C LEU A 43 8.08 19.16 10.39
N PRO A 44 7.86 20.49 10.34
CA PRO A 44 7.85 21.23 9.10
C PRO A 44 9.22 21.19 8.41
N ALA A 45 9.28 21.54 7.12
CA ALA A 45 10.52 21.56 6.33
C ALA A 45 11.64 22.42 6.94
N ASP A 46 11.28 23.53 7.55
CA ASP A 46 12.19 24.39 8.31
C ASP A 46 11.61 24.64 9.73
N PRO A 47 11.94 23.77 10.69
CA PRO A 47 11.42 23.88 12.06
C PRO A 47 11.88 25.16 12.77
N GLY A 48 12.95 25.80 12.29
CA GLY A 48 13.49 27.03 12.84
C GLY A 48 12.94 28.31 12.23
N ALA A 49 12.15 28.20 11.14
CA ALA A 49 11.62 29.37 10.44
C ALA A 49 10.75 30.24 11.36
N ASP A 50 11.00 31.56 11.31
CA ASP A 50 10.17 32.55 12.01
C ASP A 50 9.08 33.06 11.07
N THR A 51 8.11 32.20 10.78
CA THR A 51 6.95 32.53 9.94
C THR A 51 5.66 32.36 10.73
N ALA A 52 4.59 32.99 10.24
CA ALA A 52 3.28 32.88 10.88
C ALA A 52 2.69 31.46 10.81
N GLU A 53 3.13 30.69 9.83
CA GLU A 53 2.73 29.31 9.59
C GLU A 53 3.50 28.29 10.47
N ASN A 54 4.62 28.68 11.06
CA ASN A 54 5.38 27.82 11.97
C ASN A 54 5.07 28.23 13.43
N MET A 55 3.89 27.84 13.90
CA MET A 55 3.38 28.21 15.22
C MET A 55 3.94 27.33 16.33
N ASP A 56 4.29 26.10 16.00
CA ASP A 56 4.76 25.07 16.95
C ASP A 56 6.29 24.96 16.91
N ARG A 57 6.95 26.03 17.33
CA ARG A 57 8.42 26.06 17.39
C ARG A 57 8.93 25.40 18.67
N LEU A 58 9.58 24.26 18.48
CA LEU A 58 10.13 23.47 19.57
C LEU A 58 11.32 24.18 20.24
N GLY A 59 11.30 24.21 21.55
CA GLY A 59 12.45 24.66 22.36
C GLY A 59 13.43 23.51 22.58
N LEU A 60 14.63 23.56 21.99
CA LEU A 60 15.67 22.55 22.24
C LEU A 60 16.17 22.63 23.67
N LEU A 61 16.09 21.52 24.43
CA LEU A 61 16.54 21.40 25.80
C LEU A 61 17.91 20.74 25.89
N SER A 62 18.14 19.66 25.12
CA SER A 62 19.43 18.98 25.06
C SER A 62 19.70 18.39 23.69
N GLY A 63 20.95 18.12 23.35
CA GLY A 63 21.33 17.54 22.07
C GLY A 63 21.19 18.51 20.89
N ARG A 64 20.60 18.06 19.79
CA ARG A 64 20.38 18.85 18.57
C ARG A 64 19.06 18.46 17.88
N MET A 65 18.64 19.25 16.92
CA MET A 65 17.54 18.88 16.02
C MET A 65 17.97 17.78 15.04
N PRO A 66 17.02 17.00 14.50
CA PRO A 66 17.30 15.94 13.52
C PRO A 66 17.88 16.53 12.23
N GLU A 67 18.94 15.89 11.70
CA GLU A 67 19.58 16.23 10.42
C GLU A 67 19.50 15.07 9.43
N ALA A 68 19.28 13.84 9.92
CA ALA A 68 19.16 12.64 9.11
C ALA A 68 17.75 12.04 9.22
N PRO A 69 17.27 11.30 8.20
CA PRO A 69 15.90 10.78 8.17
C PRO A 69 15.61 9.64 9.18
N ASP A 70 16.62 9.11 9.86
CA ASP A 70 16.55 8.12 10.92
C ASP A 70 16.77 8.72 12.31
N GLU A 71 16.77 10.03 12.43
CA GLU A 71 16.89 10.76 13.69
C GLU A 71 15.53 11.31 14.14
N CYS A 72 15.40 11.51 15.45
CA CYS A 72 14.22 12.14 16.04
C CYS A 72 14.61 12.98 17.27
N VAL A 73 13.67 13.83 17.69
CA VAL A 73 13.72 14.48 19.01
C VAL A 73 12.47 14.13 19.80
N VAL A 74 12.59 14.07 21.12
CA VAL A 74 11.51 13.67 22.02
C VAL A 74 11.11 14.85 22.90
N HIS A 75 9.80 15.07 23.02
CA HIS A 75 9.27 16.04 23.97
C HIS A 75 9.51 15.57 25.41
N VAL A 76 10.00 16.47 26.26
CA VAL A 76 10.13 16.19 27.69
C VAL A 76 8.77 16.36 28.35
N MET A 77 8.11 15.23 28.59
CA MET A 77 6.83 15.19 29.29
C MET A 77 6.97 15.62 30.75
N GLY A 78 5.91 16.14 31.33
CA GLY A 78 5.87 16.49 32.75
C GLY A 78 5.76 15.26 33.69
N TYR A 79 5.78 14.05 33.13
CA TYR A 79 5.67 12.76 33.81
C TYR A 79 6.54 11.72 33.12
N GLY A 80 6.82 10.61 33.83
CA GLY A 80 7.68 9.54 33.31
C GLY A 80 9.17 9.85 33.39
N ASP A 81 9.98 8.88 32.98
CA ASP A 81 11.42 9.04 32.88
C ASP A 81 11.79 9.65 31.52
N PRO A 82 12.68 10.66 31.47
CA PRO A 82 13.07 11.27 30.20
C PRO A 82 13.83 10.29 29.32
N VAL A 83 13.49 10.30 28.03
CA VAL A 83 14.22 9.53 27.01
C VAL A 83 15.51 10.27 26.66
N GLU A 84 16.65 9.61 26.87
CA GLU A 84 17.96 10.21 26.66
C GLU A 84 18.41 10.16 25.18
N PRO A 85 19.17 11.16 24.69
CA PRO A 85 19.81 11.10 23.39
C PRO A 85 20.69 9.84 23.23
N GLY A 86 20.61 9.21 22.06
CA GLY A 86 21.25 7.91 21.76
C GLY A 86 20.31 6.71 21.92
N THR A 87 19.15 6.87 22.57
CA THR A 87 18.14 5.82 22.65
C THR A 87 17.49 5.60 21.28
N VAL A 88 17.16 4.35 20.95
CA VAL A 88 16.49 4.00 19.68
C VAL A 88 15.03 3.68 19.95
N LEU A 89 14.15 4.31 19.17
CA LEU A 89 12.74 3.96 19.05
C LEU A 89 12.58 2.94 17.92
N THR A 90 11.89 1.84 18.19
CA THR A 90 11.56 0.81 17.19
C THR A 90 10.05 0.68 17.06
N LEU A 91 9.55 0.81 15.83
CA LEU A 91 8.14 0.65 15.49
C LEU A 91 7.86 -0.79 15.05
N PRO A 92 6.65 -1.32 15.28
CA PRO A 92 6.20 -2.60 14.73
C PRO A 92 6.31 -2.66 13.20
N GLU A 93 6.50 -3.87 12.65
CA GLU A 93 6.64 -4.05 11.20
C GLU A 93 5.38 -3.70 10.41
N ASP A 94 4.23 -3.83 11.01
CA ASP A 94 2.91 -3.53 10.46
C ASP A 94 2.49 -2.06 10.63
N THR A 95 3.33 -1.18 11.22
CA THR A 95 3.04 0.25 11.29
C THR A 95 2.92 0.83 9.88
N GLU A 96 1.76 1.35 9.53
CA GLU A 96 1.51 1.99 8.24
C GLU A 96 1.98 3.45 8.24
N HIS A 97 2.09 4.05 7.06
CA HIS A 97 2.38 5.46 6.84
C HIS A 97 3.69 5.99 7.46
N VAL A 98 4.70 5.14 7.60
CA VAL A 98 6.04 5.55 8.03
C VAL A 98 7.10 5.14 7.01
N SER A 99 8.08 6.02 6.80
CA SER A 99 9.18 5.74 5.87
C SER A 99 10.23 4.79 6.47
N ARG A 100 10.32 4.70 7.80
CA ARG A 100 11.30 3.90 8.55
C ARG A 100 10.69 3.30 9.80
N ARG A 101 11.32 2.24 10.31
CA ARG A 101 10.90 1.54 11.54
C ARG A 101 11.75 1.84 12.75
N GLN A 102 12.90 2.49 12.56
CA GLN A 102 13.80 2.83 13.65
C GLN A 102 14.23 4.29 13.54
N PHE A 103 14.23 4.95 14.70
CA PHE A 103 14.67 6.33 14.84
C PHE A 103 15.57 6.47 16.07
N THR A 104 16.68 7.18 15.92
CA THR A 104 17.61 7.47 17.00
C THR A 104 17.30 8.84 17.59
N VAL A 105 17.12 8.91 18.88
CA VAL A 105 16.93 10.17 19.59
C VAL A 105 18.24 10.97 19.56
N VAL A 106 18.22 12.18 19.01
CA VAL A 106 19.40 13.06 18.93
C VAL A 106 19.28 14.30 19.82
N GLY A 107 18.11 14.53 20.38
CA GLY A 107 17.86 15.62 21.31
C GLY A 107 16.53 15.51 22.00
N THR A 108 16.36 16.34 23.02
CA THR A 108 15.09 16.52 23.71
C THR A 108 14.60 17.95 23.54
N VAL A 109 13.27 18.10 23.46
CA VAL A 109 12.63 19.37 23.17
C VAL A 109 11.50 19.67 24.15
N GLN A 110 11.16 20.94 24.26
CA GLN A 110 9.92 21.41 24.87
C GLN A 110 8.98 21.85 23.74
N ASP A 111 7.81 21.26 23.73
CA ASP A 111 6.75 21.62 22.80
C ASP A 111 5.75 22.57 23.48
N PRO A 112 5.50 23.76 22.94
CA PRO A 112 4.56 24.73 23.53
C PRO A 112 3.11 24.29 23.44
N GLN A 113 2.77 23.31 22.61
CA GLN A 113 1.41 22.76 22.50
C GLN A 113 1.10 21.74 23.61
N HIS A 114 2.14 21.07 24.13
CA HIS A 114 2.02 19.96 25.08
C HIS A 114 2.65 20.33 26.44
N PHE A 115 2.01 21.22 27.16
CA PHE A 115 2.50 21.68 28.46
C PHE A 115 1.69 21.13 29.66
N SER A 116 0.69 20.27 29.40
CA SER A 116 -0.10 19.62 30.46
C SER A 116 0.74 18.57 31.20
N THR A 117 0.47 18.43 32.50
CA THR A 117 0.99 17.32 33.30
C THR A 117 0.10 16.08 33.25
N ASP A 118 -1.08 16.20 32.65
CA ASP A 118 -1.99 15.08 32.44
C ASP A 118 -1.68 14.40 31.10
N LYS A 119 -1.71 13.07 31.09
CA LYS A 119 -1.54 12.30 29.86
C LYS A 119 -2.68 12.61 28.89
N GLU A 120 -2.33 12.83 27.65
CA GLU A 120 -3.31 12.95 26.57
C GLU A 120 -3.92 11.61 26.23
N SER A 121 -5.15 11.64 25.72
CA SER A 121 -5.80 10.43 25.22
C SER A 121 -5.28 10.04 23.85
N SER A 122 -5.16 8.74 23.61
CA SER A 122 -4.77 8.13 22.34
C SER A 122 -5.82 7.13 21.89
N THR A 123 -5.80 6.77 20.60
CA THR A 123 -6.58 5.64 20.07
C THR A 123 -5.74 4.35 19.98
N ALA A 124 -4.45 4.41 20.32
CA ALA A 124 -3.53 3.30 20.35
C ALA A 124 -3.38 2.74 21.79
N GLY A 125 -2.96 1.50 21.91
CA GLY A 125 -2.59 0.85 23.15
C GLY A 125 -3.67 0.90 24.23
N ASP A 126 -3.27 1.37 25.41
CA ASP A 126 -4.15 1.52 26.58
C ASP A 126 -5.02 2.79 26.56
N GLY A 127 -4.90 3.60 25.50
CA GLY A 127 -5.68 4.82 25.33
C GLY A 127 -5.03 6.07 25.94
N GLN A 128 -3.80 6.00 26.42
CA GLN A 128 -3.04 7.13 26.98
C GLN A 128 -1.73 7.31 26.22
N LEU A 129 -1.36 8.56 26.01
CA LEU A 129 -0.10 8.92 25.36
C LEU A 129 1.05 8.94 26.36
N ASP A 130 2.11 8.19 26.08
CA ASP A 130 3.31 8.15 26.91
C ASP A 130 4.35 9.17 26.47
N ASP A 131 4.64 9.25 25.16
CA ASP A 131 5.67 10.12 24.60
C ASP A 131 5.21 10.80 23.32
N ILE A 132 5.82 11.95 23.00
CA ILE A 132 5.68 12.64 21.72
C ILE A 132 7.06 12.72 21.07
N VAL A 133 7.15 12.19 19.87
CA VAL A 133 8.38 12.09 19.07
C VAL A 133 8.22 12.89 17.80
N PHE A 134 9.13 13.85 17.59
CA PHE A 134 9.15 14.65 16.37
C PHE A 134 10.15 14.07 15.38
N LEU A 135 9.66 13.81 14.18
CA LEU A 135 10.37 13.20 13.08
C LEU A 135 10.66 14.22 11.98
N PRO A 136 11.76 14.06 11.21
CA PRO A 136 12.02 14.90 10.04
C PRO A 136 10.88 14.88 9.02
N GLU A 137 10.84 15.93 8.19
CA GLU A 137 9.93 15.97 7.04
C GLU A 137 10.07 14.72 6.16
N GLY A 138 8.94 14.21 5.64
CA GLY A 138 8.89 12.98 4.83
C GLY A 138 8.98 11.67 5.61
N SER A 139 9.06 11.73 6.95
CA SER A 139 9.01 10.52 7.79
C SER A 139 7.62 9.89 7.84
N LEU A 140 6.57 10.70 7.80
CA LEU A 140 5.18 10.26 7.69
C LEU A 140 4.72 10.34 6.23
N THR A 141 4.33 9.19 5.66
CA THR A 141 4.04 9.04 4.22
C THR A 141 2.56 9.14 3.86
N MET A 142 1.70 9.44 4.82
CA MET A 142 0.27 9.69 4.55
C MET A 142 0.10 10.92 3.64
N ASP A 143 -0.89 10.89 2.76
CA ASP A 143 -1.23 11.96 1.80
C ASP A 143 -2.25 12.97 2.35
N TYR A 144 -2.55 12.89 3.64
CA TYR A 144 -3.48 13.79 4.34
C TYR A 144 -2.84 14.37 5.61
N TYR A 145 -3.36 15.50 6.06
CA TYR A 145 -3.05 16.09 7.37
C TYR A 145 -3.99 15.56 8.43
N THR A 146 -3.46 15.23 9.60
CA THR A 146 -4.25 14.75 10.75
C THR A 146 -4.83 15.90 11.56
N ALA A 147 -4.17 17.04 11.56
CA ALA A 147 -4.64 18.25 12.23
C ALA A 147 -4.15 19.51 11.50
N CYS A 148 -4.66 20.65 11.90
CA CYS A 148 -4.08 21.95 11.58
C CYS A 148 -4.21 22.89 12.78
N TYR A 149 -3.12 23.61 13.07
CA TYR A 149 -3.16 24.70 14.03
C TYR A 149 -3.51 26.00 13.31
N LEU A 150 -4.33 26.82 13.98
CA LEU A 150 -4.82 28.09 13.42
C LEU A 150 -4.36 29.25 14.27
N LYS A 151 -3.79 30.25 13.64
CA LYS A 151 -3.58 31.55 14.24
C LYS A 151 -4.79 32.44 13.93
N VAL A 152 -5.43 32.95 14.98
CA VAL A 152 -6.65 33.77 14.86
C VAL A 152 -6.25 35.25 14.87
N LYS A 153 -6.73 35.99 13.86
CA LYS A 153 -6.51 37.45 13.76
C LYS A 153 -6.98 38.17 15.02
N ASN A 154 -6.16 39.08 15.50
CA ASN A 154 -6.45 39.93 16.64
C ASN A 154 -6.61 39.21 18.00
N ALA A 155 -6.59 37.88 18.07
CA ALA A 155 -6.71 37.17 19.36
C ALA A 155 -5.62 37.60 20.34
N GLY A 156 -4.38 37.78 19.87
CA GLY A 156 -3.26 38.24 20.70
C GLY A 156 -3.35 39.69 21.23
N LEU A 157 -4.41 40.42 20.89
CA LEU A 157 -4.68 41.74 21.48
C LEU A 157 -5.37 41.65 22.84
N TYR A 158 -5.87 40.48 23.18
CA TYR A 158 -6.63 40.21 24.41
C TYR A 158 -5.84 39.33 25.36
N ASP A 159 -6.17 39.41 26.64
CA ASP A 159 -5.68 38.42 27.61
C ASP A 159 -6.25 37.04 27.31
N ASN A 160 -5.41 36.01 27.34
CA ASN A 160 -5.78 34.63 26.99
C ASN A 160 -6.94 34.04 27.80
N TYR A 161 -7.23 34.61 28.97
CA TYR A 161 -8.32 34.20 29.85
C TYR A 161 -9.55 35.14 29.81
N SER A 162 -9.53 36.15 28.92
CA SER A 162 -10.62 37.07 28.77
C SER A 162 -11.78 36.54 27.93
N ASP A 163 -12.97 37.02 28.19
CA ASP A 163 -14.17 36.70 27.39
C ASP A 163 -14.02 37.17 25.94
N GLU A 164 -13.30 38.28 25.70
CA GLU A 164 -13.02 38.84 24.37
C GLU A 164 -12.09 37.92 23.56
N TYR A 165 -11.07 37.35 24.20
CA TYR A 165 -10.20 36.35 23.57
C TYR A 165 -11.03 35.14 23.17
N GLN A 166 -11.78 34.56 24.10
CA GLN A 166 -12.59 33.38 23.87
C GLN A 166 -13.63 33.62 22.77
N ALA A 167 -14.32 34.74 22.80
CA ALA A 167 -15.33 35.08 21.78
C ALA A 167 -14.70 35.21 20.38
N THR A 168 -13.47 35.80 20.28
CA THR A 168 -12.74 35.94 19.00
C THR A 168 -12.34 34.60 18.43
N VAL A 169 -11.85 33.70 19.27
CA VAL A 169 -11.46 32.33 18.87
C VAL A 169 -12.68 31.51 18.47
N ASP A 170 -13.75 31.54 19.29
CA ASP A 170 -14.96 30.76 19.03
C ASP A 170 -15.68 31.21 17.75
N ASP A 171 -15.73 32.49 17.45
CA ASP A 171 -16.34 33.02 16.22
C ASP A 171 -15.55 32.52 14.98
N THR A 172 -14.21 32.58 15.03
CA THR A 172 -13.37 32.07 13.94
C THR A 172 -13.50 30.54 13.81
N ALA A 173 -13.51 29.80 14.90
CA ALA A 173 -13.71 28.36 14.91
C ALA A 173 -15.08 27.97 14.32
N ALA A 174 -16.14 28.72 14.63
CA ALA A 174 -17.46 28.51 14.05
C ALA A 174 -17.49 28.72 12.53
N ARG A 175 -16.77 29.73 12.01
CA ARG A 175 -16.63 29.98 10.57
C ARG A 175 -15.86 28.85 9.88
N VAL A 176 -14.75 28.39 10.45
CA VAL A 176 -14.00 27.24 9.94
C VAL A 176 -14.89 25.99 9.94
N LYS A 177 -15.63 25.75 11.02
CA LYS A 177 -16.56 24.63 11.08
C LYS A 177 -17.66 24.71 10.02
N ALA A 178 -18.12 25.90 9.66
CA ALA A 178 -19.17 26.09 8.66
C ALA A 178 -18.77 25.62 7.25
N ILE A 179 -17.49 25.67 6.89
CA ILE A 179 -16.99 25.18 5.59
C ILE A 179 -16.75 23.66 5.58
N SER A 180 -16.65 23.01 6.73
CA SER A 180 -16.25 21.61 6.83
C SER A 180 -17.16 20.65 6.06
N GLY A 181 -18.47 20.86 6.08
CA GLY A 181 -19.44 20.02 5.38
C GLY A 181 -19.25 20.02 3.85
N ALA A 182 -18.95 21.19 3.27
CA ALA A 182 -18.68 21.34 1.85
C ALA A 182 -17.31 20.68 1.49
N GLN A 183 -16.28 20.93 2.30
CA GLN A 183 -14.94 20.34 2.11
C GLN A 183 -14.98 18.81 2.21
N CYS A 184 -15.62 18.25 3.23
CA CYS A 184 -15.80 16.81 3.36
C CYS A 184 -16.55 16.19 2.16
N THR A 185 -17.55 16.89 1.62
CA THR A 185 -18.30 16.42 0.46
C THR A 185 -17.42 16.44 -0.80
N ALA A 186 -16.66 17.51 -1.00
CA ALA A 186 -15.73 17.63 -2.13
C ALA A 186 -14.63 16.55 -2.07
N ARG A 187 -13.99 16.40 -0.93
CA ARG A 187 -12.94 15.38 -0.74
C ARG A 187 -13.46 13.95 -0.93
N ARG A 188 -14.67 13.68 -0.43
CA ARG A 188 -15.31 12.39 -0.66
C ARG A 188 -15.58 12.13 -2.15
N ALA A 189 -16.02 13.14 -2.88
CA ALA A 189 -16.27 13.00 -4.32
C ALA A 189 -14.97 12.71 -5.08
N GLU A 190 -13.90 13.43 -4.79
CA GLU A 190 -12.55 13.22 -5.34
C GLU A 190 -12.06 11.79 -5.08
N LEU A 191 -12.08 11.33 -3.83
CA LEU A 191 -11.65 9.97 -3.46
C LEU A 191 -12.46 8.87 -4.18
N ILE A 192 -13.78 9.10 -4.37
CA ILE A 192 -14.64 8.15 -5.11
C ILE A 192 -14.28 8.16 -6.59
N GLU A 193 -14.00 9.33 -7.17
CA GLU A 193 -13.60 9.47 -8.57
C GLU A 193 -12.26 8.75 -8.82
N ASP A 194 -11.25 9.01 -8.00
CA ASP A 194 -9.92 8.36 -8.09
C ASP A 194 -10.02 6.84 -7.95
N ALA A 195 -10.71 6.34 -6.92
CA ALA A 195 -10.91 4.91 -6.72
C ALA A 195 -11.71 4.26 -7.86
N SER A 196 -12.67 5.00 -8.45
CA SER A 196 -13.46 4.51 -9.58
C SER A 196 -12.63 4.44 -10.86
N ALA A 197 -11.72 5.40 -11.08
CA ALA A 197 -10.79 5.40 -12.20
C ALA A 197 -9.80 4.24 -12.08
N GLU A 198 -9.18 4.06 -10.92
CA GLU A 198 -8.27 2.93 -10.66
C GLU A 198 -8.95 1.57 -10.86
N LEU A 199 -10.20 1.43 -10.37
CA LEU A 199 -10.98 0.22 -10.58
C LEU A 199 -11.30 -0.03 -12.07
N ALA A 200 -11.58 1.05 -12.83
CA ALA A 200 -11.84 0.94 -14.26
C ALA A 200 -10.60 0.47 -15.03
N ASP A 201 -9.43 1.02 -14.70
CA ASP A 201 -8.15 0.63 -15.30
C ASP A 201 -7.80 -0.83 -14.97
N ALA A 202 -7.94 -1.24 -13.71
CA ALA A 202 -7.71 -2.61 -13.30
C ALA A 202 -8.66 -3.61 -13.99
N ARG A 203 -9.92 -3.22 -14.20
CA ARG A 203 -10.89 -4.03 -14.96
C ARG A 203 -10.53 -4.13 -16.44
N ALA A 204 -10.04 -3.05 -17.04
CA ALA A 204 -9.60 -3.06 -18.43
C ALA A 204 -8.40 -4.02 -18.60
N GLU A 205 -7.39 -3.91 -17.74
CA GLU A 205 -6.22 -4.81 -17.73
C GLU A 205 -6.61 -6.28 -17.52
N TYR A 206 -7.54 -6.54 -16.59
CA TYR A 206 -8.06 -7.90 -16.38
C TYR A 206 -8.76 -8.45 -17.64
N ASN A 207 -9.61 -7.64 -18.29
CA ASN A 207 -10.31 -8.05 -19.48
C ASN A 207 -9.36 -8.35 -20.65
N ASP A 208 -8.31 -7.54 -20.82
CA ASP A 208 -7.29 -7.74 -21.84
C ASP A 208 -6.52 -9.03 -21.60
N LYS A 209 -6.09 -9.28 -20.37
CA LYS A 209 -5.41 -10.55 -20.00
C LYS A 209 -6.32 -11.75 -20.17
N LYS A 210 -7.61 -11.61 -19.83
CA LYS A 210 -8.60 -12.67 -20.02
C LYS A 210 -8.80 -12.96 -21.51
N ALA A 211 -8.94 -11.94 -22.34
CA ALA A 211 -9.11 -12.11 -23.79
C ALA A 211 -7.89 -12.77 -24.45
N GLU A 212 -6.68 -12.44 -23.97
CA GLU A 212 -5.44 -13.08 -24.43
C GLU A 212 -5.40 -14.57 -24.03
N ALA A 213 -5.74 -14.88 -22.77
CA ALA A 213 -5.83 -16.27 -22.31
C ALA A 213 -6.87 -17.07 -23.10
N ASP A 214 -8.04 -16.49 -23.36
CA ASP A 214 -9.10 -17.14 -24.14
C ASP A 214 -8.66 -17.45 -25.60
N ARG A 215 -7.87 -16.54 -26.22
CA ARG A 215 -7.26 -16.81 -27.54
C ARG A 215 -6.27 -17.98 -27.49
N GLN A 216 -5.35 -17.97 -26.50
CA GLN A 216 -4.36 -19.03 -26.35
C GLN A 216 -5.02 -20.39 -26.12
N PHE A 217 -6.12 -20.43 -25.36
CA PHE A 217 -6.88 -21.65 -25.15
C PHE A 217 -7.59 -22.13 -26.42
N ALA A 218 -8.18 -21.23 -27.20
CA ALA A 218 -8.79 -21.56 -28.46
C ALA A 218 -7.77 -22.11 -29.48
N GLU A 219 -6.58 -21.53 -29.54
CA GLU A 219 -5.49 -22.03 -30.37
C GLU A 219 -5.02 -23.43 -29.92
N ALA A 220 -4.90 -23.67 -28.60
CA ALA A 220 -4.56 -24.97 -28.07
C ALA A 220 -5.65 -26.04 -28.37
N GLU A 221 -6.93 -25.69 -28.27
CA GLU A 221 -8.03 -26.57 -28.64
C GLU A 221 -7.99 -26.94 -30.12
N GLN A 222 -7.65 -25.98 -30.99
CA GLN A 222 -7.51 -26.25 -32.44
C GLN A 222 -6.32 -27.18 -32.71
N GLN A 223 -5.18 -26.94 -32.07
CA GLN A 223 -4.00 -27.81 -32.17
C GLN A 223 -4.33 -29.25 -31.72
N LEU A 224 -5.08 -29.38 -30.62
CA LEU A 224 -5.53 -30.69 -30.15
C LEU A 224 -6.41 -31.42 -31.17
N ALA A 225 -7.36 -30.70 -31.78
CA ALA A 225 -8.23 -31.28 -32.81
C ALA A 225 -7.44 -31.74 -34.04
N ASP A 226 -6.46 -30.91 -34.47
CA ASP A 226 -5.60 -31.24 -35.61
C ASP A 226 -4.70 -32.44 -35.30
N ALA A 227 -4.13 -32.52 -34.12
CA ALA A 227 -3.32 -33.66 -33.70
C ALA A 227 -4.15 -34.94 -33.58
N GLN A 228 -5.41 -34.86 -33.12
CA GLN A 228 -6.34 -35.98 -33.08
C GLN A 228 -6.69 -36.49 -34.49
N ALA A 229 -6.88 -35.58 -35.44
CA ALA A 229 -7.11 -35.94 -36.82
C ALA A 229 -5.91 -36.65 -37.45
N GLN A 230 -4.70 -36.15 -37.16
CA GLN A 230 -3.44 -36.79 -37.61
C GLN A 230 -3.29 -38.20 -37.03
N LEU A 231 -3.55 -38.35 -35.71
CA LEU A 231 -3.51 -39.64 -35.03
C LEU A 231 -4.48 -40.65 -35.66
N ASN A 232 -5.73 -40.22 -35.93
CA ASN A 232 -6.73 -41.06 -36.57
C ASN A 232 -6.29 -41.49 -37.99
N SER A 233 -5.70 -40.57 -38.76
CA SER A 233 -5.15 -40.86 -40.07
C SER A 233 -3.99 -41.87 -40.01
N ALA A 234 -3.06 -41.68 -39.06
CA ALA A 234 -1.95 -42.61 -38.86
C ALA A 234 -2.44 -44.01 -38.44
N LYS A 235 -3.43 -44.08 -37.55
CA LYS A 235 -4.06 -45.36 -37.19
C LYS A 235 -4.70 -46.05 -38.40
N ALA A 236 -5.43 -45.31 -39.21
CA ALA A 236 -6.02 -45.90 -40.45
C ALA A 236 -4.95 -46.42 -41.44
N GLN A 237 -3.83 -45.68 -41.54
CA GLN A 237 -2.72 -46.16 -42.37
C GLN A 237 -2.05 -47.43 -41.81
N LEU A 238 -1.92 -47.51 -40.48
CA LEU A 238 -1.40 -48.69 -39.81
C LEU A 238 -2.34 -49.90 -40.03
N ASP A 239 -3.64 -49.71 -39.80
CA ASP A 239 -4.65 -50.77 -40.02
C ASP A 239 -4.61 -51.29 -41.49
N ALA A 240 -4.50 -50.34 -42.43
CA ALA A 240 -4.35 -50.71 -43.86
C ALA A 240 -3.06 -51.48 -44.15
N GLY A 241 -1.93 -51.05 -43.55
CA GLY A 241 -0.65 -51.71 -43.65
C GLY A 241 -0.66 -53.15 -43.06
N GLU A 242 -1.35 -53.31 -41.91
CA GLU A 242 -1.54 -54.63 -41.27
C GLU A 242 -2.39 -55.55 -42.17
N ALA A 243 -3.45 -55.03 -42.77
CA ALA A 243 -4.29 -55.77 -43.68
C ALA A 243 -3.52 -56.20 -44.94
N GLU A 244 -2.72 -55.30 -45.51
CA GLU A 244 -1.85 -55.56 -46.66
C GLU A 244 -0.77 -56.58 -46.32
N LEU A 245 -0.15 -56.46 -45.12
CA LEU A 245 0.80 -57.44 -44.62
C LEU A 245 0.15 -58.84 -44.44
N ALA A 246 -1.04 -58.88 -43.88
CA ALA A 246 -1.80 -60.14 -43.70
C ALA A 246 -2.09 -60.79 -45.06
N ALA A 247 -2.47 -59.98 -46.05
CA ALA A 247 -2.67 -60.45 -47.43
C ALA A 247 -1.40 -60.95 -48.08
N SER A 248 -0.27 -60.21 -47.90
CA SER A 248 1.02 -60.58 -48.43
C SER A 248 1.56 -61.86 -47.76
N LYS A 249 1.36 -62.00 -46.43
CA LYS A 249 1.68 -63.25 -45.69
C LYS A 249 0.95 -64.50 -46.26
N LYS A 250 -0.25 -64.28 -46.70
CA LYS A 250 -1.08 -65.35 -47.25
C LYS A 250 -0.67 -65.72 -48.69
N ALA A 251 -0.11 -64.75 -49.43
CA ALA A 251 0.23 -64.91 -50.86
C ALA A 251 1.72 -65.28 -51.13
N LEU A 252 2.66 -64.83 -50.29
CA LEU A 252 4.16 -65.03 -50.50
C LEU A 252 4.88 -65.08 -49.19
N PRO A 253 5.33 -66.27 -48.69
CA PRO A 253 5.98 -66.43 -47.39
C PRO A 253 7.36 -65.74 -47.26
N ASP A 254 8.09 -65.49 -48.36
CA ASP A 254 9.48 -65.09 -48.32
C ASP A 254 9.79 -63.59 -48.43
N THR A 255 8.77 -62.73 -48.60
CA THR A 255 8.99 -61.27 -48.74
C THR A 255 8.55 -60.44 -47.53
N MET A 256 8.40 -61.07 -46.41
CA MET A 256 7.65 -60.51 -45.27
C MET A 256 8.42 -59.65 -44.30
N GLN A 257 9.76 -59.64 -44.34
CA GLN A 257 10.58 -58.92 -43.36
C GLN A 257 10.47 -57.38 -43.49
N GLY A 258 10.39 -56.87 -44.72
CA GLY A 258 10.32 -55.43 -44.97
C GLY A 258 9.02 -54.77 -44.50
N GLY A 259 7.84 -55.45 -44.63
CA GLY A 259 6.56 -54.92 -44.18
C GLY A 259 6.40 -54.88 -42.64
N ALA A 260 7.09 -55.79 -41.94
CA ALA A 260 7.08 -55.76 -40.48
C ALA A 260 7.88 -54.54 -39.89
N ASP A 261 8.99 -54.15 -40.59
CA ASP A 261 9.78 -53.02 -40.18
C ASP A 261 9.03 -51.66 -40.38
N GLU A 262 8.18 -51.55 -41.45
CA GLU A 262 7.32 -50.37 -41.66
C GLU A 262 6.26 -50.23 -40.59
N LEU A 263 5.64 -51.35 -40.16
CA LEU A 263 4.65 -51.37 -39.08
C LEU A 263 5.24 -50.92 -37.75
N VAL A 264 6.44 -51.40 -37.39
CA VAL A 264 7.13 -50.98 -36.16
C VAL A 264 7.43 -49.48 -36.17
N SER A 265 7.82 -48.94 -37.35
CA SER A 265 8.04 -47.48 -37.49
C SER A 265 6.74 -46.70 -37.35
N GLY A 266 5.62 -47.18 -37.87
CA GLY A 266 4.31 -46.53 -37.72
C GLY A 266 3.78 -46.57 -36.28
N GLU A 267 4.00 -47.67 -35.55
CA GLU A 267 3.68 -47.75 -34.11
C GLU A 267 4.47 -46.74 -33.27
N GLN A 268 5.75 -46.56 -33.57
CA GLN A 268 6.56 -45.54 -32.84
C GLN A 268 6.05 -44.11 -33.08
N GLN A 269 5.64 -43.78 -34.31
CA GLN A 269 5.04 -42.45 -34.59
C GLN A 269 3.69 -42.25 -33.88
N LEU A 270 2.90 -43.29 -33.75
CA LEU A 270 1.63 -43.25 -33.00
C LEU A 270 1.86 -42.95 -31.52
N LEU A 271 2.88 -43.56 -30.90
CA LEU A 271 3.27 -43.31 -29.52
C LEU A 271 3.76 -41.87 -29.30
N GLU A 272 4.51 -41.30 -30.24
CA GLU A 272 4.91 -39.88 -30.18
C GLU A 272 3.71 -38.93 -30.27
N PHE A 273 2.70 -39.25 -31.09
CA PHE A 273 1.47 -38.46 -31.18
C PHE A 273 0.60 -38.60 -29.92
N GLU A 274 0.55 -39.78 -29.29
CA GLU A 274 -0.18 -39.97 -28.01
C GLU A 274 0.44 -39.15 -26.87
N ASP A 275 1.75 -39.08 -26.80
CA ASP A 275 2.44 -38.23 -25.79
C ASP A 275 2.14 -36.75 -26.03
N GLN A 276 2.14 -36.26 -27.25
CA GLN A 276 1.77 -34.88 -27.58
C GLN A 276 0.31 -34.60 -27.22
N LEU A 277 -0.61 -35.49 -27.45
CA LEU A 277 -2.01 -35.38 -27.06
C LEU A 277 -2.20 -35.27 -25.54
N GLN A 278 -1.51 -36.09 -24.77
CA GLN A 278 -1.56 -36.02 -23.31
C GLN A 278 -1.09 -34.67 -22.77
N GLN A 279 -0.03 -34.08 -23.34
CA GLN A 279 0.43 -32.75 -22.96
C GLN A 279 -0.61 -31.67 -23.25
N ILE A 280 -1.28 -31.72 -24.38
CA ILE A 280 -2.30 -30.76 -24.78
C ILE A 280 -3.59 -30.93 -23.94
N GLU A 281 -4.01 -32.17 -23.63
CA GLU A 281 -5.13 -32.44 -22.73
C GLU A 281 -4.90 -31.92 -21.32
N MET A 282 -3.67 -31.98 -20.83
CA MET A 282 -3.31 -31.40 -19.54
C MET A 282 -3.50 -29.88 -19.54
N LEU A 283 -3.15 -29.18 -20.62
CA LEU A 283 -3.37 -27.74 -20.79
C LEU A 283 -4.85 -27.38 -20.86
N VAL A 284 -5.65 -28.17 -21.56
CA VAL A 284 -7.13 -27.97 -21.64
C VAL A 284 -7.81 -28.21 -20.29
N ASN A 285 -7.35 -29.17 -19.51
CA ASN A 285 -7.87 -29.42 -18.15
C ASN A 285 -7.47 -28.32 -17.16
N LEU A 286 -6.29 -27.73 -17.29
CA LEU A 286 -5.91 -26.52 -16.53
C LEU A 286 -6.85 -25.34 -16.83
N LYS A 287 -7.29 -25.17 -18.08
CA LYS A 287 -8.30 -24.16 -18.44
C LYS A 287 -9.61 -24.38 -17.70
N LYS A 288 -10.12 -25.60 -17.67
CA LYS A 288 -11.40 -25.93 -17.01
C LYS A 288 -11.39 -25.73 -15.50
N VAL A 289 -10.20 -25.72 -14.88
CA VAL A 289 -9.99 -25.44 -13.45
C VAL A 289 -9.83 -23.94 -13.19
N ALA A 290 -9.34 -23.19 -14.17
CA ALA A 290 -9.14 -21.73 -14.08
C ALA A 290 -10.38 -20.89 -14.42
N ASP A 291 -11.43 -21.49 -14.99
CA ASP A 291 -12.68 -20.82 -15.43
C ASP A 291 -13.88 -20.88 -14.45
N PRO A 292 -13.77 -21.21 -13.15
CA PRO A 292 -14.90 -21.17 -12.21
C PRO A 292 -14.99 -19.87 -11.40
N LEU A 293 -14.58 -18.70 -11.90
CA LEU A 293 -14.82 -17.42 -11.22
C LEU A 293 -15.49 -16.41 -12.17
#